data_5de870a3db081668eb13c34aafc7dc1b
#
_entry.id   5de870a3db081668eb13c34aafc7dc1b
#
_cell.length_a   1.000
_cell.length_b   1.000
_cell.length_c   1.000
_cell.angle_alpha   90.00
_cell.angle_beta   90.00
_cell.angle_gamma   90.00
#
_symmetry.space_group_name_H-M   'P 1'
#
loop_
_entity.id
_entity.type
_entity.pdbx_description
1 polymer ?
#
loop_
_entity_poly.entity_id
_entity_poly.type
_entity_poly.pdbx_seq_one_letter_code
_entity_poly.pdbx_strand_id
1 'polypeptide(L)'
;MSLDASPGRDTDAVRAGIAARFERLPLSRWHVTVRIVIGVVTFFEAFDQLLIAYAMPELRQEWHLTDGDATAVLTIGSLGMLIGALFSGRMADRIGRVKIIALCIGVSGLASLALAASPSPTPFMLLRFVQGLAIGGEVPVAATFISEITRSFKRGRFVLLYELVFPAGLTIGALAAAWIVPALGWRSMYVVAAVPGLLCILVQRTVPESPRWLADRGRLEEAAATMDLIETKVVAATGAPLPPVGAGPEAALEVRAGTGAEAGVVMGPGSGTGGGSGTAGEAPVEVSSLSPAPPVSPPVSPPTAAEAAAIGVKGLFTGRYRRRTLVIGTLWFTGYFVNYGITSWLPTIYGKQYGLSLSDSLLYSTVTSVAGFLGCLLVALTVDRIGRRKVFVFFLGGAAALLIVLAALGARTPVQVLVWTSLAAVCFFGSNICLYLYTPELYPTRMRALGCSVGGALNRLGVILGPVLVGVIYAGGGHVPAVFVTLGGVALVGALAAAFFAEETTNRPLEEVSP
;
A
#
# COMPACT_ATOMS: atom_id res chain seq x y z
N MET A 1 -33.81 35.89 23.77
CA MET A 1 -33.77 35.28 22.44
C MET A 1 -32.50 34.40 22.43
N SER A 2 -32.62 33.18 22.97
CA SER A 2 -31.54 32.21 23.08
C SER A 2 -31.40 31.49 21.72
N LEU A 3 -30.29 31.69 21.07
CA LEU A 3 -29.91 30.93 19.88
C LEU A 3 -29.57 29.50 20.33
N ASP A 4 -30.49 28.60 20.06
CA ASP A 4 -30.30 27.15 20.23
C ASP A 4 -29.29 26.70 19.20
N ALA A 5 -28.00 26.77 19.57
CA ALA A 5 -26.88 26.19 18.81
C ALA A 5 -26.95 24.68 18.99
N SER A 6 -27.57 23.97 18.03
CA SER A 6 -27.59 22.50 18.04
C SER A 6 -26.14 21.97 17.96
N PRO A 7 -25.69 21.08 18.84
CA PRO A 7 -24.29 20.61 18.92
C PRO A 7 -23.78 19.92 17.64
N GLY A 8 -24.65 19.58 16.70
CA GLY A 8 -24.28 19.01 15.40
C GLY A 8 -23.74 20.02 14.39
N ARG A 9 -24.26 21.28 14.41
CA ARG A 9 -23.82 22.32 13.44
C ARG A 9 -22.40 22.79 13.68
N ASP A 10 -21.98 22.92 14.93
CA ASP A 10 -20.61 23.32 15.28
C ASP A 10 -19.59 22.25 14.87
N THR A 11 -19.92 20.99 15.04
CA THR A 11 -19.05 19.87 14.64
C THR A 11 -18.84 19.83 13.13
N ASP A 12 -19.90 20.02 12.33
CA ASP A 12 -19.80 19.99 10.87
C ASP A 12 -19.05 21.22 10.32
N ALA A 13 -19.21 22.38 10.94
CA ALA A 13 -18.45 23.58 10.58
C ALA A 13 -16.95 23.42 10.86
N VAL A 14 -16.59 22.84 12.01
CA VAL A 14 -15.19 22.56 12.35
C VAL A 14 -14.59 21.50 11.42
N ARG A 15 -15.31 20.45 11.08
CA ARG A 15 -14.88 19.43 10.09
C ARG A 15 -14.59 20.04 8.73
N ALA A 16 -15.51 20.87 8.22
CA ALA A 16 -15.32 21.58 6.95
C ALA A 16 -14.11 22.52 7.01
N GLY A 17 -13.94 23.23 8.12
CA GLY A 17 -12.76 24.09 8.37
C GLY A 17 -11.45 23.32 8.36
N ILE A 18 -11.37 22.17 9.05
CA ILE A 18 -10.17 21.31 9.07
C ILE A 18 -9.87 20.78 7.66
N ALA A 19 -10.89 20.34 6.92
CA ALA A 19 -10.72 19.85 5.54
C ALA A 19 -10.15 20.95 4.63
N ALA A 20 -10.69 22.16 4.70
CA ALA A 20 -10.23 23.33 3.94
C ALA A 20 -8.78 23.72 4.30
N ARG A 21 -8.42 23.63 5.59
CA ARG A 21 -7.06 23.87 6.07
C ARG A 21 -6.06 22.83 5.54
N PHE A 22 -6.43 21.55 5.42
CA PHE A 22 -5.57 20.53 4.80
C PHE A 22 -5.34 20.79 3.31
N GLU A 23 -6.36 21.23 2.57
CA GLU A 23 -6.23 21.47 1.11
C GLU A 23 -5.27 22.62 0.78
N ARG A 24 -5.12 23.61 1.67
CA ARG A 24 -4.14 24.72 1.50
C ARG A 24 -2.69 24.34 1.81
N LEU A 25 -2.43 23.18 2.48
CA LEU A 25 -1.08 22.83 2.89
C LEU A 25 -0.20 22.46 1.69
N PRO A 26 0.93 23.12 1.46
CA PRO A 26 1.90 22.68 0.46
C PRO A 26 2.58 21.36 0.90
N LEU A 27 2.99 20.54 -0.05
CA LEU A 27 3.81 19.38 0.25
C LEU A 27 5.16 19.84 0.83
N SER A 28 5.42 19.47 2.06
CA SER A 28 6.58 19.89 2.83
C SER A 28 7.41 18.71 3.34
N ARG A 29 8.60 18.98 3.88
CA ARG A 29 9.44 17.98 4.55
C ARG A 29 8.70 17.26 5.69
N TRP A 30 7.77 17.93 6.36
CA TRP A 30 6.94 17.31 7.39
C TRP A 30 6.10 16.14 6.84
N HIS A 31 5.43 16.34 5.70
CA HIS A 31 4.66 15.26 5.04
C HIS A 31 5.58 14.10 4.63
N VAL A 32 6.78 14.41 4.14
CA VAL A 32 7.78 13.39 3.79
C VAL A 32 8.23 12.63 5.04
N THR A 33 8.51 13.32 6.14
CA THR A 33 8.92 12.69 7.41
C THR A 33 7.85 11.74 7.95
N VAL A 34 6.59 12.19 8.02
CA VAL A 34 5.47 11.34 8.47
C VAL A 34 5.35 10.09 7.58
N ARG A 35 5.48 10.26 6.26
CA ARG A 35 5.43 9.13 5.32
C ARG A 35 6.62 8.20 5.44
N ILE A 36 7.82 8.72 5.68
CA ILE A 36 8.99 7.86 5.94
C ILE A 36 8.78 7.06 7.21
N VAL A 37 8.33 7.68 8.29
CA VAL A 37 8.08 6.98 9.56
C VAL A 37 7.07 5.84 9.37
N ILE A 38 5.96 6.10 8.69
CA ILE A 38 4.95 5.07 8.40
C ILE A 38 5.47 4.08 7.34
N GLY A 39 6.20 4.55 6.33
CA GLY A 39 6.82 3.70 5.31
C GLY A 39 7.85 2.73 5.89
N VAL A 40 8.63 3.14 6.87
CA VAL A 40 9.55 2.23 7.58
C VAL A 40 8.78 1.10 8.27
N VAL A 41 7.62 1.40 8.85
CA VAL A 41 6.75 0.37 9.45
C VAL A 41 6.28 -0.62 8.40
N THR A 42 5.74 -0.14 7.28
CA THR A 42 5.31 -0.97 6.14
C THR A 42 6.47 -1.80 5.53
N PHE A 43 7.68 -1.23 5.50
CA PHE A 43 8.88 -1.94 5.08
C PHE A 43 9.17 -3.15 5.97
N PHE A 44 9.15 -2.96 7.28
CA PHE A 44 9.43 -4.04 8.21
C PHE A 44 8.28 -5.05 8.33
N GLU A 45 7.05 -4.64 8.07
CA GLU A 45 5.92 -5.57 7.90
C GLU A 45 6.18 -6.54 6.75
N ALA A 46 6.58 -6.01 5.59
CA ALA A 46 6.93 -6.83 4.44
C ALA A 46 8.13 -7.73 4.72
N PHE A 47 9.16 -7.20 5.39
CA PHE A 47 10.32 -7.95 5.86
C PHE A 47 9.89 -9.17 6.68
N ASP A 48 9.03 -8.98 7.69
CA ASP A 48 8.57 -10.06 8.57
C ASP A 48 7.70 -11.10 7.86
N GLN A 49 6.89 -10.68 6.88
CA GLN A 49 6.02 -11.60 6.15
C GLN A 49 6.78 -12.71 5.42
N LEU A 50 7.93 -12.39 4.83
CA LEU A 50 8.72 -13.35 4.08
C LEU A 50 9.65 -14.18 4.99
N LEU A 51 9.94 -13.69 6.17
CA LEU A 51 10.90 -14.25 7.09
C LEU A 51 10.57 -15.71 7.45
N ILE A 52 9.29 -16.02 7.66
CA ILE A 52 8.85 -17.40 7.97
C ILE A 52 9.19 -18.39 6.85
N ALA A 53 9.12 -17.98 5.59
CA ALA A 53 9.48 -18.83 4.45
C ALA A 53 10.98 -19.17 4.45
N TYR A 54 11.82 -18.21 4.84
CA TYR A 54 13.27 -18.39 4.93
C TYR A 54 13.72 -19.14 6.19
N ALA A 55 12.96 -19.03 7.28
CA ALA A 55 13.20 -19.82 8.48
C ALA A 55 12.72 -21.29 8.35
N MET A 56 11.77 -21.54 7.45
CA MET A 56 11.08 -22.85 7.34
C MET A 56 12.00 -24.05 7.15
N PRO A 57 13.05 -24.00 6.31
CA PRO A 57 13.97 -25.15 6.17
C PRO A 57 14.62 -25.56 7.49
N GLU A 58 15.10 -24.60 8.32
CA GLU A 58 15.68 -24.89 9.63
C GLU A 58 14.64 -25.35 10.64
N LEU A 59 13.47 -24.69 10.70
CA LEU A 59 12.36 -25.07 11.57
C LEU A 59 11.92 -26.52 11.31
N ARG A 60 11.89 -26.95 10.05
CA ARG A 60 11.55 -28.33 9.67
C ARG A 60 12.58 -29.31 10.19
N GLN A 61 13.86 -28.98 10.15
CA GLN A 61 14.94 -29.84 10.66
C GLN A 61 14.93 -29.87 12.19
N GLU A 62 14.81 -28.72 12.85
CA GLU A 62 14.87 -28.61 14.30
C GLU A 62 13.68 -29.27 14.99
N TRP A 63 12.48 -29.12 14.42
CA TRP A 63 11.24 -29.59 15.04
C TRP A 63 10.62 -30.81 14.32
N HIS A 64 11.30 -31.39 13.35
CA HIS A 64 10.81 -32.55 12.57
C HIS A 64 9.41 -32.34 12.00
N LEU A 65 9.13 -31.15 11.44
CA LEU A 65 7.81 -30.77 10.95
C LEU A 65 7.40 -31.60 9.72
N THR A 66 6.18 -32.11 9.73
CA THR A 66 5.52 -32.67 8.54
C THR A 66 5.17 -31.56 7.53
N ASP A 67 4.76 -31.94 6.31
CA ASP A 67 4.30 -30.95 5.32
C ASP A 67 3.02 -30.23 5.77
N GLY A 68 2.17 -30.91 6.55
CA GLY A 68 0.99 -30.31 7.18
C GLY A 68 1.35 -29.27 8.24
N ASP A 69 2.30 -29.62 9.14
CA ASP A 69 2.78 -28.70 10.18
C ASP A 69 3.44 -27.47 9.57
N ALA A 70 4.27 -27.66 8.55
CA ALA A 70 4.92 -26.56 7.83
C ALA A 70 3.89 -25.63 7.19
N THR A 71 2.84 -26.18 6.58
CA THR A 71 1.73 -25.41 6.02
C THR A 71 1.02 -24.59 7.10
N ALA A 72 0.72 -25.21 8.26
CA ALA A 72 0.10 -24.52 9.39
C ALA A 72 0.98 -23.36 9.91
N VAL A 73 2.27 -23.60 10.10
CA VAL A 73 3.25 -22.59 10.54
C VAL A 73 3.36 -21.41 9.53
N LEU A 74 3.35 -21.69 8.22
CA LEU A 74 3.40 -20.67 7.17
C LEU A 74 2.14 -19.79 7.15
N THR A 75 0.97 -20.37 7.45
CA THR A 75 -0.33 -19.72 7.20
C THR A 75 -0.98 -19.12 8.44
N ILE A 76 -0.63 -19.59 9.64
CA ILE A 76 -1.25 -19.13 10.90
C ILE A 76 -1.11 -17.61 11.13
N GLY A 77 0.04 -17.04 10.78
CA GLY A 77 0.26 -15.59 10.85
C GLY A 77 -0.66 -14.82 9.90
N SER A 78 -0.87 -15.33 8.69
CA SER A 78 -1.78 -14.72 7.70
C SER A 78 -3.24 -14.78 8.15
N LEU A 79 -3.63 -15.83 8.87
CA LEU A 79 -4.95 -15.91 9.51
C LEU A 79 -5.10 -14.84 10.60
N GLY A 80 -4.07 -14.65 11.42
CA GLY A 80 -4.00 -13.54 12.38
C GLY A 80 -4.16 -12.19 11.68
N MET A 81 -3.45 -11.97 10.57
CA MET A 81 -3.54 -10.72 9.79
C MET A 81 -4.96 -10.46 9.27
N LEU A 82 -5.65 -11.48 8.78
CA LEU A 82 -7.03 -11.34 8.31
C LEU A 82 -7.95 -10.87 9.43
N ILE A 83 -7.84 -11.48 10.60
CA ILE A 83 -8.66 -11.14 11.78
C ILE A 83 -8.29 -9.74 12.29
N GLY A 84 -6.98 -9.44 12.40
CA GLY A 84 -6.49 -8.12 12.81
C GLY A 84 -7.03 -6.99 11.93
N ALA A 85 -7.01 -7.16 10.62
CA ALA A 85 -7.54 -6.18 9.67
C ALA A 85 -9.05 -5.91 9.84
N LEU A 86 -9.84 -6.93 10.20
CA LEU A 86 -11.29 -6.78 10.40
C LEU A 86 -11.64 -5.97 11.65
N PHE A 87 -10.83 -6.07 12.71
CA PHE A 87 -11.13 -5.44 14.00
C PHE A 87 -10.43 -4.09 14.21
N SER A 88 -9.27 -3.89 13.60
CA SER A 88 -8.43 -2.71 13.84
C SER A 88 -9.10 -1.39 13.47
N GLY A 89 -9.89 -1.34 12.41
CA GLY A 89 -10.63 -0.15 12.02
C GLY A 89 -11.55 0.35 13.12
N ARG A 90 -12.34 -0.55 13.72
CA ARG A 90 -13.23 -0.20 14.85
C ARG A 90 -12.43 0.22 16.10
N MET A 91 -11.30 -0.42 16.35
CA MET A 91 -10.42 -0.03 17.45
C MET A 91 -9.80 1.34 17.21
N ALA A 92 -9.31 1.61 16.00
CA ALA A 92 -8.73 2.90 15.62
C ALA A 92 -9.76 4.03 15.65
N ASP A 93 -11.01 3.74 15.28
CA ASP A 93 -12.10 4.69 15.45
C ASP A 93 -12.31 5.05 16.92
N ARG A 94 -12.19 4.12 17.86
CA ARG A 94 -12.43 4.34 19.30
C ARG A 94 -11.24 4.97 20.02
N ILE A 95 -10.03 4.49 19.76
CA ILE A 95 -8.82 4.77 20.57
C ILE A 95 -7.97 5.88 19.93
N GLY A 96 -7.98 5.96 18.59
CA GLY A 96 -7.16 6.86 17.76
C GLY A 96 -6.31 6.10 16.75
N ARG A 97 -6.00 6.77 15.62
CA ARG A 97 -5.25 6.15 14.51
C ARG A 97 -3.81 5.88 14.93
N VAL A 98 -3.11 6.91 15.40
CA VAL A 98 -1.69 6.84 15.76
C VAL A 98 -1.46 5.91 16.94
N LYS A 99 -2.36 5.90 17.93
CA LYS A 99 -2.27 4.99 19.07
C LYS A 99 -2.38 3.53 18.68
N ILE A 100 -3.30 3.19 17.78
CA ILE A 100 -3.45 1.80 17.29
C ILE A 100 -2.27 1.39 16.43
N ILE A 101 -1.77 2.26 15.52
CA ILE A 101 -0.56 1.99 14.77
C ILE A 101 0.61 1.66 15.71
N ALA A 102 0.86 2.51 16.70
CA ALA A 102 1.94 2.30 17.65
C ALA A 102 1.76 1.03 18.50
N LEU A 103 0.52 0.72 18.93
CA LEU A 103 0.21 -0.52 19.65
C LEU A 103 0.52 -1.75 18.78
N CYS A 104 0.09 -1.75 17.52
CA CYS A 104 0.34 -2.83 16.59
C CYS A 104 1.84 -3.06 16.37
N ILE A 105 2.61 -1.99 16.14
CA ILE A 105 4.07 -2.06 15.98
C ILE A 105 4.73 -2.63 17.24
N GLY A 106 4.33 -2.14 18.42
CA GLY A 106 4.87 -2.60 19.71
C GLY A 106 4.58 -4.08 19.95
N VAL A 107 3.33 -4.52 19.73
CA VAL A 107 2.92 -5.93 19.89
C VAL A 107 3.65 -6.82 18.87
N SER A 108 3.78 -6.40 17.63
CA SER A 108 4.52 -7.14 16.60
C SER A 108 5.99 -7.31 16.99
N GLY A 109 6.66 -6.24 17.44
CA GLY A 109 8.06 -6.30 17.90
C GLY A 109 8.26 -7.22 19.12
N LEU A 110 7.39 -7.14 20.12
CA LEU A 110 7.44 -8.03 21.29
C LEU A 110 7.17 -9.48 20.90
N ALA A 111 6.21 -9.73 20.02
CA ALA A 111 5.93 -11.06 19.50
C ALA A 111 7.14 -11.64 18.73
N SER A 112 7.85 -10.80 17.95
CA SER A 112 9.07 -11.21 17.24
C SER A 112 10.17 -11.64 18.21
N LEU A 113 10.40 -10.91 19.30
CA LEU A 113 11.35 -11.34 20.36
C LEU A 113 10.93 -12.66 21.01
N ALA A 114 9.65 -12.82 21.31
CA ALA A 114 9.13 -14.05 21.90
C ALA A 114 9.24 -15.23 20.92
N LEU A 115 9.03 -14.99 19.61
CA LEU A 115 9.23 -16.00 18.55
C LEU A 115 10.69 -16.47 18.50
N ALA A 116 11.67 -15.57 18.62
CA ALA A 116 13.09 -15.94 18.69
C ALA A 116 13.41 -16.87 19.86
N ALA A 117 12.65 -16.76 20.96
CA ALA A 117 12.81 -17.59 22.16
C ALA A 117 11.94 -18.86 22.17
N SER A 118 11.16 -19.12 21.13
CA SER A 118 10.22 -20.26 21.08
C SER A 118 10.93 -21.60 21.08
N PRO A 119 10.60 -22.53 22.02
CA PRO A 119 11.23 -23.82 22.13
C PRO A 119 10.59 -24.93 21.24
N SER A 120 9.38 -24.69 20.75
CA SER A 120 8.60 -25.71 20.03
C SER A 120 7.55 -25.10 19.06
N PRO A 121 6.95 -25.90 18.14
CA PRO A 121 6.00 -25.39 17.15
C PRO A 121 4.75 -24.73 17.74
N THR A 122 4.17 -25.29 18.81
CA THR A 122 2.89 -24.79 19.35
C THR A 122 2.98 -23.34 19.88
N PRO A 123 3.89 -22.99 20.81
CA PRO A 123 4.04 -21.59 21.22
C PRO A 123 4.46 -20.70 20.07
N PHE A 124 5.28 -21.18 19.14
CA PHE A 124 5.66 -20.44 17.94
C PHE A 124 4.43 -20.07 17.10
N MET A 125 3.53 -21.01 16.81
CA MET A 125 2.30 -20.76 16.07
C MET A 125 1.38 -19.76 16.78
N LEU A 126 1.22 -19.87 18.10
CA LEU A 126 0.42 -18.92 18.88
C LEU A 126 1.00 -17.50 18.81
N LEU A 127 2.31 -17.36 18.96
CA LEU A 127 2.98 -16.06 18.82
C LEU A 127 2.91 -15.51 17.39
N ARG A 128 3.04 -16.35 16.37
CA ARG A 128 2.84 -15.96 14.97
C ARG A 128 1.43 -15.49 14.70
N PHE A 129 0.42 -16.11 15.32
CA PHE A 129 -0.96 -15.65 15.22
C PHE A 129 -1.13 -14.26 15.86
N VAL A 130 -0.59 -14.04 17.07
CA VAL A 130 -0.63 -12.74 17.75
C VAL A 130 0.12 -11.67 16.96
N GLN A 131 1.31 -11.99 16.45
CA GLN A 131 2.08 -11.11 15.59
C GLN A 131 1.28 -10.75 14.32
N GLY A 132 0.64 -11.75 13.70
CA GLY A 132 -0.24 -11.55 12.56
C GLY A 132 -1.41 -10.61 12.85
N LEU A 133 -2.08 -10.76 14.02
CA LEU A 133 -3.15 -9.84 14.44
C LEU A 133 -2.66 -8.38 14.48
N ALA A 134 -1.47 -8.15 15.00
CA ALA A 134 -0.87 -6.82 15.10
C ALA A 134 -0.54 -6.26 13.69
N ILE A 135 0.20 -7.01 12.89
CA ILE A 135 0.60 -6.61 11.53
C ILE A 135 -0.62 -6.33 10.65
N GLY A 136 -1.59 -7.28 10.62
CA GLY A 136 -2.81 -7.11 9.82
C GLY A 136 -3.69 -5.96 10.27
N GLY A 137 -3.63 -5.61 11.56
CA GLY A 137 -4.35 -4.48 12.12
C GLY A 137 -3.74 -3.11 11.78
N GLU A 138 -2.44 -3.03 11.59
CA GLU A 138 -1.73 -1.78 11.32
C GLU A 138 -2.05 -1.21 9.93
N VAL A 139 -1.97 -2.03 8.87
CA VAL A 139 -2.05 -1.60 7.46
C VAL A 139 -3.29 -0.76 7.12
N PRO A 140 -4.53 -1.20 7.42
CA PRO A 140 -5.71 -0.42 7.08
C PRO A 140 -5.80 0.89 7.88
N VAL A 141 -5.29 0.90 9.10
CA VAL A 141 -5.28 2.10 9.95
C VAL A 141 -4.25 3.10 9.46
N ALA A 142 -3.05 2.66 9.07
CA ALA A 142 -2.01 3.50 8.50
C ALA A 142 -2.46 4.11 7.15
N ALA A 143 -3.08 3.31 6.28
CA ALA A 143 -3.63 3.79 5.01
C ALA A 143 -4.71 4.85 5.23
N THR A 144 -5.61 4.64 6.20
CA THR A 144 -6.65 5.62 6.58
C THR A 144 -6.00 6.89 7.10
N PHE A 145 -5.05 6.80 8.04
CA PHE A 145 -4.35 7.95 8.58
C PHE A 145 -3.64 8.77 7.50
N ILE A 146 -2.88 8.12 6.61
CA ILE A 146 -2.22 8.80 5.49
C ILE A 146 -3.22 9.53 4.59
N SER A 147 -4.39 8.91 4.34
CA SER A 147 -5.44 9.53 3.54
C SER A 147 -6.04 10.76 4.22
N GLU A 148 -6.17 10.74 5.54
CA GLU A 148 -6.71 11.84 6.35
C GLU A 148 -5.79 13.07 6.40
N ILE A 149 -4.47 12.88 6.36
CA ILE A 149 -3.47 13.97 6.42
C ILE A 149 -2.98 14.45 5.05
N THR A 150 -3.40 13.78 3.96
CA THR A 150 -2.93 14.11 2.60
C THR A 150 -4.02 14.81 1.81
N ARG A 151 -3.64 15.88 1.07
CA ARG A 151 -4.56 16.57 0.16
C ARG A 151 -4.86 15.75 -1.10
N SER A 152 -5.95 16.08 -1.80
CA SER A 152 -6.50 15.29 -2.91
C SER A 152 -5.70 15.32 -4.22
N PHE A 153 -4.85 16.31 -4.44
CA PHE A 153 -4.20 16.60 -5.71
C PHE A 153 -2.92 15.77 -5.97
N LYS A 154 -2.76 15.17 -7.19
CA LYS A 154 -1.61 14.38 -7.69
C LYS A 154 -1.29 13.07 -6.93
N ARG A 155 -2.31 12.28 -6.57
CA ARG A 155 -2.16 11.04 -5.78
C ARG A 155 -1.50 9.85 -6.51
N GLY A 156 -1.76 9.63 -7.82
CA GLY A 156 -1.52 8.34 -8.48
C GLY A 156 -0.05 7.87 -8.48
N ARG A 157 0.84 8.59 -9.16
CA ARG A 157 2.27 8.22 -9.22
C ARG A 157 2.95 8.23 -7.86
N PHE A 158 2.47 9.10 -6.95
CA PHE A 158 3.02 9.21 -5.60
C PHE A 158 2.65 8.02 -4.72
N VAL A 159 1.44 7.46 -4.91
CA VAL A 159 0.98 6.23 -4.24
C VAL A 159 1.79 5.04 -4.72
N LEU A 160 2.02 4.89 -6.02
CA LEU A 160 2.81 3.77 -6.54
C LEU A 160 4.26 3.77 -6.06
N LEU A 161 4.89 4.95 -5.98
CA LEU A 161 6.25 5.06 -5.44
C LEU A 161 6.30 4.71 -3.94
N TYR A 162 5.23 5.03 -3.19
CA TYR A 162 5.10 4.61 -1.80
C TYR A 162 4.89 3.09 -1.70
N GLU A 163 4.06 2.52 -2.54
CA GLU A 163 3.79 1.07 -2.56
C GLU A 163 5.04 0.24 -2.90
N LEU A 164 6.08 0.82 -3.54
CA LEU A 164 7.39 0.14 -3.74
C LEU A 164 8.12 -0.16 -2.42
N VAL A 165 7.77 0.49 -1.32
CA VAL A 165 8.36 0.23 0.00
C VAL A 165 8.08 -1.20 0.45
N PHE A 166 6.89 -1.73 0.17
CA PHE A 166 6.52 -3.10 0.52
C PHE A 166 7.35 -4.17 -0.23
N PRO A 167 7.43 -4.20 -1.58
CA PRO A 167 8.30 -5.15 -2.27
C PRO A 167 9.80 -4.91 -2.00
N ALA A 168 10.22 -3.68 -1.67
CA ALA A 168 11.58 -3.43 -1.20
C ALA A 168 11.84 -4.12 0.15
N GLY A 169 10.88 -4.05 1.09
CA GLY A 169 10.94 -4.76 2.37
C GLY A 169 11.04 -6.27 2.20
N LEU A 170 10.22 -6.86 1.31
CA LEU A 170 10.30 -8.29 0.96
C LEU A 170 11.69 -8.65 0.41
N THR A 171 12.23 -7.86 -0.51
CA THR A 171 13.51 -8.14 -1.17
C THR A 171 14.69 -7.99 -0.21
N ILE A 172 14.74 -6.91 0.58
CA ILE A 172 15.81 -6.69 1.56
C ILE A 172 15.70 -7.71 2.70
N GLY A 173 14.47 -8.07 3.10
CA GLY A 173 14.23 -9.16 4.04
C GLY A 173 14.77 -10.51 3.54
N ALA A 174 14.54 -10.82 2.26
CA ALA A 174 15.08 -12.00 1.62
C ALA A 174 16.61 -12.01 1.58
N LEU A 175 17.22 -10.88 1.19
CA LEU A 175 18.69 -10.73 1.19
C LEU A 175 19.28 -10.90 2.60
N ALA A 176 18.70 -10.23 3.60
CA ALA A 176 19.14 -10.35 4.98
C ALA A 176 19.02 -11.79 5.49
N ALA A 177 17.89 -12.45 5.22
CA ALA A 177 17.65 -13.83 5.63
C ALA A 177 18.61 -14.82 4.98
N ALA A 178 18.92 -14.64 3.67
CA ALA A 178 19.88 -15.51 2.97
C ALA A 178 21.30 -15.49 3.57
N TRP A 179 21.66 -14.38 4.24
CA TRP A 179 22.95 -14.23 4.90
C TRP A 179 22.92 -14.59 6.38
N ILE A 180 21.89 -14.11 7.09
CA ILE A 180 21.81 -14.22 8.56
C ILE A 180 21.39 -15.63 8.97
N VAL A 181 20.40 -16.24 8.29
CA VAL A 181 19.88 -17.55 8.68
C VAL A 181 20.95 -18.64 8.64
N PRO A 182 21.75 -18.80 7.55
CA PRO A 182 22.79 -19.82 7.53
C PRO A 182 23.94 -19.57 8.53
N ALA A 183 24.21 -18.30 8.89
CA ALA A 183 25.32 -17.93 9.76
C ALA A 183 24.96 -17.92 11.26
N LEU A 184 23.75 -17.46 11.59
CA LEU A 184 23.32 -17.18 12.98
C LEU A 184 22.02 -17.90 13.35
N GLY A 185 21.45 -18.68 12.44
CA GLY A 185 20.19 -19.40 12.61
C GLY A 185 18.93 -18.50 12.46
N TRP A 186 17.78 -19.13 12.31
CA TRP A 186 16.50 -18.47 12.09
C TRP A 186 16.07 -17.54 13.24
N ARG A 187 16.48 -17.85 14.49
CA ARG A 187 16.13 -17.04 15.68
C ARG A 187 16.66 -15.61 15.60
N SER A 188 17.86 -15.44 15.04
CA SER A 188 18.50 -14.13 14.90
C SER A 188 17.69 -13.19 13.99
N MET A 189 17.04 -13.74 12.97
CA MET A 189 16.18 -12.96 12.09
C MET A 189 14.95 -12.40 12.81
N TYR A 190 14.36 -13.14 13.75
CA TYR A 190 13.25 -12.64 14.55
C TYR A 190 13.69 -11.56 15.54
N VAL A 191 14.93 -11.63 16.04
CA VAL A 191 15.52 -10.53 16.82
C VAL A 191 15.67 -9.27 15.96
N VAL A 192 16.17 -9.40 14.73
CA VAL A 192 16.24 -8.27 13.77
C VAL A 192 14.84 -7.72 13.46
N ALA A 193 13.86 -8.59 13.23
CA ALA A 193 12.48 -8.21 12.97
C ALA A 193 11.79 -7.51 14.17
N ALA A 194 12.33 -7.65 15.36
CA ALA A 194 11.82 -6.96 16.54
C ALA A 194 12.27 -5.49 16.66
N VAL A 195 13.36 -5.11 16.00
CA VAL A 195 13.92 -3.74 16.04
C VAL A 195 12.87 -2.66 15.73
N PRO A 196 12.01 -2.83 14.72
CA PRO A 196 10.93 -1.88 14.45
C PRO A 196 9.96 -1.69 15.61
N GLY A 197 9.84 -2.66 16.51
CA GLY A 197 9.05 -2.48 17.73
C GLY A 197 9.42 -1.22 18.53
N LEU A 198 10.69 -0.81 18.47
CA LEU A 198 11.15 0.44 19.07
C LEU A 198 10.60 1.68 18.38
N LEU A 199 10.22 1.55 17.09
CA LEU A 199 9.61 2.65 16.32
C LEU A 199 8.23 3.04 16.86
N CYS A 200 7.57 2.18 17.64
CA CYS A 200 6.30 2.53 18.27
C CYS A 200 6.43 3.81 19.12
N ILE A 201 7.56 3.98 19.83
CA ILE A 201 7.86 5.17 20.62
C ILE A 201 8.09 6.37 19.71
N LEU A 202 8.81 6.18 18.60
CA LEU A 202 9.09 7.25 17.63
C LEU A 202 7.78 7.71 16.96
N VAL A 203 6.93 6.78 16.55
CA VAL A 203 5.62 7.11 15.94
C VAL A 203 4.79 7.94 16.91
N GLN A 204 4.66 7.52 18.16
CA GLN A 204 3.88 8.26 19.17
C GLN A 204 4.42 9.66 19.47
N ARG A 205 5.75 9.86 19.40
CA ARG A 205 6.38 11.16 19.68
C ARG A 205 6.40 12.11 18.50
N THR A 206 6.46 11.60 17.27
CA THR A 206 6.68 12.41 16.07
C THR A 206 5.42 12.67 15.26
N VAL A 207 4.49 11.71 15.27
CA VAL A 207 3.27 11.75 14.47
C VAL A 207 2.11 12.20 15.35
N PRO A 208 1.52 13.38 15.09
CA PRO A 208 0.34 13.83 15.82
C PRO A 208 -0.89 12.99 15.42
N GLU A 209 -1.89 12.91 16.31
CA GLU A 209 -3.15 12.23 15.99
C GLU A 209 -3.90 12.96 14.85
N SER A 210 -4.79 12.26 14.16
CA SER A 210 -5.56 12.83 13.06
C SER A 210 -6.51 13.94 13.53
N PRO A 211 -6.38 15.21 13.05
CA PRO A 211 -7.32 16.27 13.39
C PRO A 211 -8.75 15.96 12.95
N ARG A 212 -8.91 15.24 11.81
CA ARG A 212 -10.23 14.79 11.33
C ARG A 212 -10.87 13.82 12.31
N TRP A 213 -10.12 12.84 12.80
CA TRP A 213 -10.59 11.89 13.80
C TRP A 213 -10.94 12.58 15.14
N LEU A 214 -10.12 13.53 15.59
CA LEU A 214 -10.40 14.30 16.82
C LEU A 214 -11.72 15.08 16.69
N ALA A 215 -11.95 15.73 15.54
CA ALA A 215 -13.20 16.44 15.27
C ALA A 215 -14.40 15.49 15.21
N ASP A 216 -14.26 14.31 14.61
CA ASP A 216 -15.30 13.28 14.56
C ASP A 216 -15.69 12.75 15.95
N ARG A 217 -14.76 12.85 16.92
CA ARG A 217 -14.99 12.48 18.33
C ARG A 217 -15.52 13.62 19.18
N GLY A 218 -15.79 14.78 18.61
CA GLY A 218 -16.23 15.97 19.36
C GLY A 218 -15.10 16.64 20.16
N ARG A 219 -13.82 16.24 19.99
CA ARG A 219 -12.64 16.83 20.63
C ARG A 219 -12.15 18.02 19.81
N LEU A 220 -13.03 19.05 19.67
CA LEU A 220 -12.86 20.14 18.71
C LEU A 220 -11.65 21.02 19.01
N GLU A 221 -11.39 21.32 20.29
CA GLU A 221 -10.23 22.10 20.72
C GLU A 221 -8.91 21.40 20.40
N GLU A 222 -8.84 20.10 20.68
CA GLU A 222 -7.65 19.31 20.37
C GLU A 222 -7.46 19.15 18.86
N ALA A 223 -8.54 19.04 18.09
CA ALA A 223 -8.49 18.99 16.64
C ALA A 223 -7.91 20.28 16.06
N ALA A 224 -8.35 21.43 16.56
CA ALA A 224 -7.84 22.74 16.18
C ALA A 224 -6.36 22.90 16.56
N ALA A 225 -6.01 22.60 17.80
CA ALA A 225 -4.61 22.68 18.28
C ALA A 225 -3.66 21.76 17.50
N THR A 226 -4.13 20.54 17.15
CA THR A 226 -3.33 19.62 16.33
C THR A 226 -3.16 20.13 14.91
N MET A 227 -4.19 20.76 14.33
CA MET A 227 -4.10 21.39 13.01
C MET A 227 -3.14 22.58 13.02
N ASP A 228 -3.17 23.41 14.05
CA ASP A 228 -2.23 24.54 14.23
C ASP A 228 -0.78 24.06 14.34
N LEU A 229 -0.56 22.96 15.07
CA LEU A 229 0.76 22.31 15.17
C LEU A 229 1.25 21.82 13.79
N ILE A 230 0.37 21.22 12.99
CA ILE A 230 0.71 20.73 11.64
C ILE A 230 1.05 21.92 10.75
N GLU A 231 0.25 22.98 10.74
CA GLU A 231 0.49 24.18 9.96
C GLU A 231 1.82 24.85 10.34
N THR A 232 2.09 24.97 11.64
CA THR A 232 3.37 25.52 12.14
C THR A 232 4.56 24.70 11.65
N LYS A 233 4.48 23.36 11.70
CA LYS A 233 5.54 22.47 11.19
C LYS A 233 5.70 22.59 9.67
N VAL A 234 4.60 22.79 8.94
CA VAL A 234 4.64 22.97 7.48
C VAL A 234 5.27 24.32 7.13
N VAL A 235 4.87 25.40 7.80
CA VAL A 235 5.48 26.74 7.62
C VAL A 235 6.97 26.71 7.93
N ALA A 236 7.37 26.11 9.05
CA ALA A 236 8.78 25.97 9.41
C ALA A 236 9.57 25.15 8.37
N ALA A 237 8.94 24.15 7.73
CA ALA A 237 9.57 23.30 6.73
C ALA A 237 9.64 23.93 5.32
N THR A 238 8.75 24.87 5.01
CA THR A 238 8.67 25.53 3.70
C THR A 238 9.30 26.91 3.68
N GLY A 239 9.39 27.57 4.84
CA GLY A 239 9.85 28.96 4.95
C GLY A 239 8.88 29.99 4.38
N ALA A 240 7.68 29.58 3.96
CA ALA A 240 6.70 30.45 3.30
C ALA A 240 5.37 30.48 4.08
N PRO A 241 4.66 31.61 4.09
CA PRO A 241 3.34 31.70 4.69
C PRO A 241 2.34 30.78 3.94
N LEU A 242 1.33 30.29 4.66
CA LEU A 242 0.30 29.45 4.06
C LEU A 242 -0.67 30.31 3.24
N PRO A 243 -1.18 29.80 2.10
CA PRO A 243 -2.26 30.44 1.37
C PRO A 243 -3.51 30.63 2.23
N PRO A 244 -4.38 31.61 1.94
CA PRO A 244 -5.64 31.77 2.67
C PRO A 244 -6.52 30.53 2.56
N VAL A 245 -7.34 30.26 3.58
CA VAL A 245 -8.28 29.13 3.57
C VAL A 245 -9.29 29.33 2.45
N GLY A 246 -9.47 28.31 1.61
CA GLY A 246 -10.34 28.38 0.42
C GLY A 246 -9.63 28.78 -0.89
N ALA A 247 -8.36 29.16 -0.85
CA ALA A 247 -7.56 29.30 -2.06
C ALA A 247 -7.37 27.91 -2.73
N GLY A 248 -7.65 27.84 -4.04
CA GLY A 248 -7.54 26.58 -4.80
C GLY A 248 -6.11 26.03 -4.83
N PRO A 249 -5.92 24.78 -5.26
CA PRO A 249 -4.62 24.10 -5.28
C PRO A 249 -3.55 24.80 -6.13
N GLU A 250 -3.93 25.69 -7.04
CA GLU A 250 -3.02 26.46 -7.90
C GLU A 250 -2.30 27.56 -7.13
N ALA A 251 -2.95 28.22 -6.18
CA ALA A 251 -2.33 29.24 -5.34
C ALA A 251 -1.17 28.71 -4.46
N ALA A 252 -1.22 27.43 -4.11
CA ALA A 252 -0.15 26.77 -3.36
C ALA A 252 1.08 26.40 -4.23
N LEU A 253 0.93 26.40 -5.56
CA LEU A 253 2.02 26.20 -6.52
C LEU A 253 2.72 27.52 -6.85
N GLU A 254 2.00 28.63 -6.91
CA GLU A 254 2.54 29.97 -7.18
C GLU A 254 3.46 30.46 -6.05
N VAL A 255 3.10 30.20 -4.79
CA VAL A 255 3.95 30.53 -3.63
C VAL A 255 5.32 29.82 -3.71
N ARG A 256 5.37 28.63 -4.30
CA ARG A 256 6.62 27.87 -4.48
C ARG A 256 7.45 28.33 -5.68
N ALA A 257 6.82 28.87 -6.71
CA ALA A 257 7.49 29.44 -7.87
C ALA A 257 8.11 30.81 -7.53
N GLY A 258 7.42 31.62 -6.72
CA GLY A 258 7.90 32.94 -6.28
C GLY A 258 9.13 32.90 -5.35
N THR A 259 9.22 31.89 -4.47
CA THR A 259 10.39 31.73 -3.58
C THR A 259 11.63 31.16 -4.26
N GLY A 260 11.49 30.61 -5.47
CA GLY A 260 12.62 30.12 -6.28
C GLY A 260 13.23 31.17 -7.20
N ALA A 261 12.54 32.28 -7.46
CA ALA A 261 12.97 33.32 -8.39
C ALA A 261 13.82 34.44 -7.76
N GLU A 262 13.82 34.59 -6.43
CA GLU A 262 14.60 35.63 -5.76
C GLU A 262 16.04 35.21 -5.37
N ALA A 263 16.46 33.99 -5.65
CA ALA A 263 17.80 33.51 -5.28
C ALA A 263 18.82 33.48 -6.45
N GLY A 264 18.60 34.29 -7.48
CA GLY A 264 19.57 34.36 -8.59
C GLY A 264 19.55 35.68 -9.34
N VAL A 265 20.66 36.41 -9.15
CA VAL A 265 21.19 37.54 -9.94
C VAL A 265 21.10 38.90 -9.26
N VAL A 266 22.08 39.12 -8.38
CA VAL A 266 22.69 40.43 -8.22
C VAL A 266 23.96 40.44 -9.09
N MET A 267 23.93 41.08 -10.24
CA MET A 267 25.13 41.57 -10.95
C MET A 267 24.95 43.04 -11.25
N GLY A 268 25.97 43.77 -10.94
CA GLY A 268 26.08 45.20 -10.75
C GLY A 268 26.03 46.07 -12.01
N PRO A 269 26.32 47.38 -11.89
CA PRO A 269 25.82 48.44 -12.75
C PRO A 269 26.72 48.69 -13.96
N GLY A 270 26.10 48.68 -15.14
CA GLY A 270 26.71 49.16 -16.40
C GLY A 270 26.04 50.45 -16.86
N SER A 271 26.74 51.56 -16.78
CA SER A 271 26.42 52.86 -17.32
C SER A 271 26.25 52.86 -18.84
N GLY A 272 25.24 53.56 -19.35
CA GLY A 272 25.11 53.82 -20.79
C GLY A 272 24.01 54.85 -21.07
N THR A 273 24.40 56.07 -21.27
CA THR A 273 23.68 57.27 -21.74
C THR A 273 23.09 57.11 -23.15
N GLY A 274 21.90 57.61 -23.40
CA GLY A 274 21.39 57.81 -24.76
C GLY A 274 19.92 58.25 -24.78
N GLY A 275 19.68 59.53 -25.04
CA GLY A 275 18.37 60.17 -25.11
C GLY A 275 17.64 59.86 -26.43
N GLY A 276 16.34 60.09 -26.45
CA GLY A 276 15.48 60.02 -27.61
C GLY A 276 14.02 60.25 -27.26
N SER A 277 13.58 61.48 -27.44
CA SER A 277 12.20 61.95 -27.39
C SER A 277 11.36 61.33 -28.49
N GLY A 278 10.15 60.87 -28.22
CA GLY A 278 9.17 60.44 -29.22
C GLY A 278 7.79 60.22 -28.59
N THR A 279 6.96 61.23 -28.75
CA THR A 279 5.52 61.21 -28.51
C THR A 279 4.81 60.37 -29.51
N ALA A 280 3.97 59.40 -29.12
CA ALA A 280 2.84 58.94 -29.92
C ALA A 280 1.89 58.05 -29.07
N GLY A 281 0.67 58.51 -28.91
CA GLY A 281 -0.57 57.82 -29.25
C GLY A 281 -0.95 56.63 -28.35
N GLU A 282 -1.72 56.90 -27.30
CA GLU A 282 -2.56 55.89 -26.66
C GLU A 282 -3.64 55.39 -27.63
N ALA A 283 -3.59 54.13 -28.05
CA ALA A 283 -4.71 53.40 -28.61
C ALA A 283 -5.43 52.67 -27.49
N PRO A 284 -6.80 52.66 -27.46
CA PRO A 284 -7.53 51.94 -26.43
C PRO A 284 -7.42 50.46 -26.63
N VAL A 285 -6.98 49.75 -25.62
CA VAL A 285 -7.02 48.26 -25.58
C VAL A 285 -8.48 47.87 -25.43
N GLU A 286 -9.05 47.26 -26.51
CA GLU A 286 -10.33 46.57 -26.48
C GLU A 286 -10.25 45.44 -25.43
N VAL A 287 -11.04 45.58 -24.36
CA VAL A 287 -11.31 44.50 -23.41
C VAL A 287 -12.16 43.47 -24.10
N SER A 288 -11.50 42.47 -24.71
CA SER A 288 -12.16 41.30 -25.25
C SER A 288 -12.98 40.64 -24.14
N SER A 289 -14.27 40.52 -24.38
CA SER A 289 -15.29 39.94 -23.52
C SER A 289 -14.88 38.56 -23.02
N LEU A 290 -14.54 38.48 -21.73
CA LEU A 290 -14.44 37.20 -21.02
C LEU A 290 -15.77 36.48 -21.11
N SER A 291 -15.81 35.34 -21.78
CA SER A 291 -16.94 34.42 -21.73
C SER A 291 -17.30 34.13 -20.26
N PRO A 292 -18.58 34.13 -19.89
CA PRO A 292 -18.99 33.81 -18.54
C PRO A 292 -18.52 32.39 -18.17
N ALA A 293 -17.87 32.28 -17.00
CA ALA A 293 -17.49 30.98 -16.43
C ALA A 293 -18.71 30.04 -16.41
N PRO A 294 -18.54 28.75 -16.70
CA PRO A 294 -19.65 27.80 -16.63
C PRO A 294 -20.26 27.83 -15.22
N PRO A 295 -21.61 27.67 -15.10
CA PRO A 295 -22.28 27.76 -13.83
C PRO A 295 -21.71 26.72 -12.85
N VAL A 296 -21.26 27.21 -11.70
CA VAL A 296 -20.83 26.36 -10.58
C VAL A 296 -22.03 25.51 -10.19
N SER A 297 -21.94 24.21 -10.37
CA SER A 297 -22.98 23.27 -9.94
C SER A 297 -23.26 23.50 -8.45
N PRO A 298 -24.53 23.53 -8.01
CA PRO A 298 -24.85 23.73 -6.62
C PRO A 298 -24.16 22.67 -5.75
N PRO A 299 -23.71 23.00 -4.53
CA PRO A 299 -23.08 22.04 -3.65
C PRO A 299 -24.03 20.86 -3.43
N VAL A 300 -23.59 19.66 -3.79
CA VAL A 300 -24.34 18.41 -3.60
C VAL A 300 -24.56 18.26 -2.10
N SER A 301 -25.80 18.30 -1.66
CA SER A 301 -26.18 18.11 -0.27
C SER A 301 -25.58 16.81 0.27
N PRO A 302 -25.03 16.78 1.49
CA PRO A 302 -24.52 15.55 2.07
C PRO A 302 -25.65 14.51 2.11
N PRO A 303 -25.36 13.24 1.80
CA PRO A 303 -26.38 12.19 1.80
C PRO A 303 -26.98 12.04 3.18
N THR A 304 -28.29 11.81 3.24
CA THR A 304 -28.97 11.48 4.49
C THR A 304 -28.38 10.19 5.09
N ALA A 305 -28.48 10.02 6.40
CA ALA A 305 -28.01 8.80 7.08
C ALA A 305 -28.59 7.50 6.48
N ALA A 306 -29.81 7.57 5.92
CA ALA A 306 -30.46 6.46 5.21
C ALA A 306 -29.80 6.16 3.86
N GLU A 307 -29.39 7.18 3.10
CA GLU A 307 -28.64 7.01 1.84
C GLU A 307 -27.21 6.51 2.11
N ALA A 308 -26.56 6.98 3.19
CA ALA A 308 -25.26 6.47 3.61
C ALA A 308 -25.33 5.00 4.06
N ALA A 309 -26.41 4.57 4.71
CA ALA A 309 -26.66 3.18 5.08
C ALA A 309 -26.99 2.28 3.86
N ALA A 310 -27.63 2.83 2.83
CA ALA A 310 -27.90 2.13 1.57
C ALA A 310 -26.63 1.91 0.71
N ILE A 311 -25.55 2.68 0.94
CA ILE A 311 -24.25 2.58 0.26
C ILE A 311 -23.32 1.53 0.92
N GLY A 312 -23.79 0.76 1.91
CA GLY A 312 -23.03 -0.30 2.56
C GLY A 312 -22.49 -1.36 1.59
N VAL A 313 -21.86 -2.42 2.13
CA VAL A 313 -21.28 -3.53 1.37
C VAL A 313 -22.20 -4.06 0.25
N LYS A 314 -23.53 -4.03 0.46
CA LYS A 314 -24.52 -4.38 -0.57
C LYS A 314 -24.42 -3.53 -1.83
N GLY A 315 -24.09 -2.24 -1.71
CA GLY A 315 -23.93 -1.34 -2.86
C GLY A 315 -22.80 -1.75 -3.81
N LEU A 316 -21.72 -2.37 -3.30
CA LEU A 316 -20.64 -2.89 -4.12
C LEU A 316 -21.06 -4.06 -5.01
N PHE A 317 -22.11 -4.79 -4.62
CA PHE A 317 -22.63 -5.95 -5.35
C PHE A 317 -23.91 -5.65 -6.13
N THR A 318 -24.20 -4.38 -6.39
CA THR A 318 -25.36 -3.94 -7.17
C THR A 318 -24.95 -3.24 -8.48
N GLY A 319 -25.78 -3.35 -9.52
CA GLY A 319 -25.59 -2.68 -10.80
C GLY A 319 -24.20 -2.90 -11.42
N ARG A 320 -23.60 -1.82 -11.93
CA ARG A 320 -22.28 -1.84 -12.58
C ARG A 320 -21.13 -2.14 -11.59
N TYR A 321 -21.29 -1.80 -10.31
CA TYR A 321 -20.25 -2.04 -9.29
C TYR A 321 -20.09 -3.53 -8.98
N ARG A 322 -21.13 -4.34 -9.14
CA ARG A 322 -21.03 -5.81 -8.97
C ARG A 322 -19.94 -6.41 -9.86
N ARG A 323 -19.95 -6.06 -11.16
CA ARG A 323 -18.93 -6.55 -12.10
C ARG A 323 -17.52 -6.07 -11.69
N ARG A 324 -17.37 -4.78 -11.35
CA ARG A 324 -16.10 -4.20 -10.90
C ARG A 324 -15.56 -4.88 -9.65
N THR A 325 -16.42 -5.08 -8.65
CA THR A 325 -16.06 -5.72 -7.39
C THR A 325 -15.63 -7.17 -7.59
N LEU A 326 -16.34 -7.93 -8.45
CA LEU A 326 -15.95 -9.31 -8.78
C LEU A 326 -14.61 -9.37 -9.51
N VAL A 327 -14.38 -8.49 -10.48
CA VAL A 327 -13.10 -8.43 -11.22
C VAL A 327 -11.95 -8.06 -10.27
N ILE A 328 -12.10 -6.99 -9.51
CA ILE A 328 -11.09 -6.55 -8.52
C ILE A 328 -10.81 -7.67 -7.53
N GLY A 329 -11.86 -8.30 -6.99
CA GLY A 329 -11.71 -9.42 -6.06
C GLY A 329 -10.96 -10.59 -6.65
N THR A 330 -11.26 -10.96 -7.89
CA THR A 330 -10.56 -12.01 -8.61
C THR A 330 -9.08 -11.67 -8.82
N LEU A 331 -8.77 -10.44 -9.23
CA LEU A 331 -7.39 -10.00 -9.46
C LEU A 331 -6.56 -9.96 -8.16
N TRP A 332 -7.13 -9.42 -7.07
CA TRP A 332 -6.48 -9.43 -5.75
C TRP A 332 -6.23 -10.85 -5.26
N PHE A 333 -7.24 -11.72 -5.36
CA PHE A 333 -7.13 -13.10 -4.92
C PHE A 333 -6.08 -13.87 -5.75
N THR A 334 -6.21 -13.87 -7.08
CA THR A 334 -5.33 -14.69 -7.95
C THR A 334 -3.89 -14.21 -7.94
N GLY A 335 -3.66 -12.88 -7.97
CA GLY A 335 -2.32 -12.31 -7.92
C GLY A 335 -1.57 -12.66 -6.64
N TYR A 336 -2.22 -12.54 -5.49
CA TYR A 336 -1.60 -12.84 -4.19
C TYR A 336 -1.54 -14.34 -3.88
N PHE A 337 -2.52 -15.10 -4.36
CA PHE A 337 -2.50 -16.56 -4.29
C PHE A 337 -1.25 -17.15 -4.97
N VAL A 338 -0.97 -16.71 -6.20
CA VAL A 338 0.21 -17.15 -6.96
C VAL A 338 1.49 -16.68 -6.31
N ASN A 339 1.54 -15.40 -5.92
CA ASN A 339 2.72 -14.80 -5.30
C ASN A 339 3.13 -15.58 -4.04
N TYR A 340 2.22 -15.70 -3.08
CA TYR A 340 2.54 -16.35 -1.80
C TYR A 340 2.61 -17.87 -1.91
N GLY A 341 1.86 -18.49 -2.83
CA GLY A 341 2.00 -19.90 -3.15
C GLY A 341 3.41 -20.26 -3.60
N ILE A 342 4.04 -19.42 -4.43
CA ILE A 342 5.42 -19.62 -4.88
C ILE A 342 6.41 -19.20 -3.78
N THR A 343 6.41 -17.95 -3.37
CA THR A 343 7.47 -17.37 -2.54
C THR A 343 7.61 -18.02 -1.18
N SER A 344 6.50 -18.49 -0.59
CA SER A 344 6.53 -19.16 0.72
C SER A 344 7.17 -20.56 0.69
N TRP A 345 7.10 -21.24 -0.45
CA TRP A 345 7.58 -22.63 -0.56
C TRP A 345 8.91 -22.76 -1.32
N LEU A 346 9.35 -21.75 -2.07
CA LEU A 346 10.58 -21.81 -2.88
C LEU A 346 11.81 -22.28 -2.09
N PRO A 347 12.15 -21.76 -0.89
CA PRO A 347 13.30 -22.26 -0.15
C PRO A 347 13.18 -23.75 0.20
N THR A 348 11.97 -24.17 0.61
CA THR A 348 11.69 -25.58 0.94
C THR A 348 11.76 -26.48 -0.31
N ILE A 349 11.25 -26.00 -1.45
CA ILE A 349 11.32 -26.73 -2.73
C ILE A 349 12.76 -26.98 -3.14
N TYR A 350 13.62 -25.94 -3.10
CA TYR A 350 15.02 -26.05 -3.46
C TYR A 350 15.78 -27.03 -2.55
N GLY A 351 15.59 -26.94 -1.24
CA GLY A 351 16.23 -27.84 -0.28
C GLY A 351 15.71 -29.30 -0.40
N LYS A 352 14.38 -29.48 -0.37
CA LYS A 352 13.77 -30.82 -0.29
C LYS A 352 13.81 -31.57 -1.62
N GLN A 353 13.52 -30.89 -2.74
CA GLN A 353 13.40 -31.54 -4.05
C GLN A 353 14.72 -31.63 -4.81
N TYR A 354 15.57 -30.63 -4.67
CA TYR A 354 16.83 -30.56 -5.42
C TYR A 354 18.08 -30.78 -4.56
N GLY A 355 17.92 -30.97 -3.25
CA GLY A 355 19.02 -31.22 -2.34
C GLY A 355 20.02 -30.05 -2.21
N LEU A 356 19.57 -28.82 -2.51
CA LEU A 356 20.44 -27.65 -2.36
C LEU A 356 20.75 -27.39 -0.88
N SER A 357 21.94 -26.83 -0.62
CA SER A 357 22.29 -26.33 0.70
C SER A 357 21.28 -25.26 1.16
N LEU A 358 21.21 -25.01 2.47
CA LEU A 358 20.36 -23.95 3.01
C LEU A 358 20.70 -22.60 2.36
N SER A 359 21.98 -22.27 2.29
CA SER A 359 22.48 -21.02 1.70
C SER A 359 22.06 -20.86 0.24
N ASP A 360 22.23 -21.91 -0.57
CA ASP A 360 21.88 -21.87 -1.99
C ASP A 360 20.35 -21.77 -2.17
N SER A 361 19.57 -22.50 -1.37
CA SER A 361 18.12 -22.46 -1.40
C SER A 361 17.56 -21.05 -1.10
N LEU A 362 18.14 -20.40 -0.09
CA LEU A 362 17.76 -19.04 0.29
C LEU A 362 18.24 -18.02 -0.76
N LEU A 363 19.44 -18.18 -1.30
CA LEU A 363 19.99 -17.30 -2.34
C LEU A 363 19.12 -17.36 -3.62
N TYR A 364 18.76 -18.55 -4.08
CA TYR A 364 17.91 -18.74 -5.26
C TYR A 364 16.53 -18.10 -5.04
N SER A 365 15.93 -18.28 -3.88
CA SER A 365 14.65 -17.64 -3.52
C SER A 365 14.76 -16.11 -3.48
N THR A 366 15.91 -15.60 -3.05
CA THR A 366 16.21 -14.16 -3.01
C THR A 366 16.30 -13.57 -4.43
N VAL A 367 16.93 -14.28 -5.38
CA VAL A 367 16.97 -13.84 -6.79
C VAL A 367 15.55 -13.68 -7.36
N THR A 368 14.66 -14.60 -7.02
CA THR A 368 13.24 -14.50 -7.41
C THR A 368 12.56 -13.27 -6.79
N SER A 369 12.87 -12.94 -5.52
CA SER A 369 12.33 -11.74 -4.86
C SER A 369 12.86 -10.44 -5.48
N VAL A 370 14.14 -10.39 -5.83
CA VAL A 370 14.75 -9.26 -6.56
C VAL A 370 14.10 -9.07 -7.92
N ALA A 371 13.88 -10.15 -8.67
CA ALA A 371 13.18 -10.11 -9.94
C ALA A 371 11.76 -9.56 -9.78
N GLY A 372 11.05 -9.97 -8.73
CA GLY A 372 9.73 -9.43 -8.38
C GLY A 372 9.75 -7.93 -8.10
N PHE A 373 10.72 -7.44 -7.34
CA PHE A 373 10.91 -6.00 -7.12
C PHE A 373 11.13 -5.23 -8.43
N LEU A 374 11.96 -5.76 -9.32
CA LEU A 374 12.18 -5.17 -10.64
C LEU A 374 10.88 -5.13 -11.47
N GLY A 375 10.03 -6.15 -11.34
CA GLY A 375 8.70 -6.17 -11.94
C GLY A 375 7.79 -5.06 -11.41
N CYS A 376 7.77 -4.83 -10.11
CA CYS A 376 7.06 -3.72 -9.50
C CYS A 376 7.56 -2.36 -10.03
N LEU A 377 8.87 -2.18 -10.08
CA LEU A 377 9.50 -0.96 -10.59
C LEU A 377 9.15 -0.73 -12.06
N LEU A 378 9.22 -1.78 -12.88
CA LEU A 378 8.86 -1.72 -14.30
C LEU A 378 7.42 -1.24 -14.49
N VAL A 379 6.46 -1.82 -13.77
CA VAL A 379 5.05 -1.42 -13.85
C VAL A 379 4.86 0.00 -13.32
N ALA A 380 5.48 0.37 -12.19
CA ALA A 380 5.36 1.73 -11.65
C ALA A 380 5.84 2.81 -12.63
N LEU A 381 6.83 2.50 -13.47
CA LEU A 381 7.35 3.42 -14.48
C LEU A 381 6.56 3.43 -15.80
N THR A 382 5.85 2.34 -16.12
CA THR A 382 5.26 2.12 -17.46
C THR A 382 3.74 2.06 -17.46
N VAL A 383 3.07 1.90 -16.32
CA VAL A 383 1.62 1.68 -16.20
C VAL A 383 0.78 2.78 -16.86
N ASP A 384 1.22 4.03 -16.82
CA ASP A 384 0.52 5.16 -17.45
C ASP A 384 0.61 5.15 -18.98
N ARG A 385 1.60 4.44 -19.55
CA ARG A 385 1.76 4.26 -21.01
C ARG A 385 1.09 2.98 -21.50
N ILE A 386 1.21 1.88 -20.75
CA ILE A 386 0.69 0.56 -21.15
C ILE A 386 -0.83 0.48 -20.95
N GLY A 387 -1.33 1.05 -19.84
CA GLY A 387 -2.73 0.92 -19.41
C GLY A 387 -2.92 -0.18 -18.37
N ARG A 388 -3.88 0.04 -17.44
CA ARG A 388 -4.10 -0.84 -16.28
C ARG A 388 -4.58 -2.23 -16.70
N ARG A 389 -5.59 -2.29 -17.56
CA ARG A 389 -6.14 -3.55 -18.08
C ARG A 389 -5.07 -4.37 -18.80
N LYS A 390 -4.27 -3.75 -19.64
CA LYS A 390 -3.20 -4.41 -20.39
C LYS A 390 -2.12 -4.96 -19.45
N VAL A 391 -1.75 -4.22 -18.39
CA VAL A 391 -0.82 -4.71 -17.36
C VAL A 391 -1.34 -6.03 -16.79
N PHE A 392 -2.60 -6.10 -16.33
CA PHE A 392 -3.13 -7.36 -15.78
C PHE A 392 -3.14 -8.48 -16.80
N VAL A 393 -3.58 -8.24 -18.03
CA VAL A 393 -3.64 -9.26 -19.07
C VAL A 393 -2.26 -9.82 -19.42
N PHE A 394 -1.28 -8.95 -19.68
CA PHE A 394 0.05 -9.37 -20.09
C PHE A 394 0.88 -9.92 -18.93
N PHE A 395 0.77 -9.33 -17.74
CA PHE A 395 1.56 -9.74 -16.60
C PHE A 395 1.00 -11.02 -15.95
N LEU A 396 -0.29 -11.11 -15.64
CA LEU A 396 -0.87 -12.37 -15.14
C LEU A 396 -0.87 -13.47 -16.20
N GLY A 397 -1.14 -13.13 -17.47
CA GLY A 397 -1.03 -14.06 -18.58
C GLY A 397 0.39 -14.56 -18.81
N GLY A 398 1.37 -13.67 -18.71
CA GLY A 398 2.80 -14.02 -18.75
C GLY A 398 3.20 -14.94 -17.61
N ALA A 399 2.79 -14.62 -16.37
CA ALA A 399 3.02 -15.49 -15.21
C ALA A 399 2.40 -16.89 -15.41
N ALA A 400 1.16 -16.94 -15.91
CA ALA A 400 0.47 -18.21 -16.21
C ALA A 400 1.25 -19.04 -17.24
N ALA A 401 1.62 -18.42 -18.36
CA ALA A 401 2.35 -19.10 -19.43
C ALA A 401 3.71 -19.62 -18.94
N LEU A 402 4.49 -18.79 -18.23
CA LEU A 402 5.80 -19.17 -17.70
C LEU A 402 5.72 -20.33 -16.72
N LEU A 403 4.75 -20.33 -15.80
CA LEU A 403 4.57 -21.41 -14.81
C LEU A 403 4.07 -22.70 -15.46
N ILE A 404 3.13 -22.63 -16.41
CA ILE A 404 2.63 -23.79 -17.14
C ILE A 404 3.74 -24.41 -18.01
N VAL A 405 4.54 -23.58 -18.68
CA VAL A 405 5.70 -24.06 -19.46
C VAL A 405 6.74 -24.71 -18.55
N LEU A 406 7.06 -24.11 -17.39
CA LEU A 406 7.96 -24.71 -16.41
C LEU A 406 7.47 -26.11 -15.98
N ALA A 407 6.18 -26.24 -15.72
CA ALA A 407 5.58 -27.53 -15.37
C ALA A 407 5.67 -28.54 -16.52
N ALA A 408 5.37 -28.13 -17.75
CA ALA A 408 5.47 -28.97 -18.94
C ALA A 408 6.92 -29.45 -19.21
N LEU A 409 7.92 -28.62 -18.90
CA LEU A 409 9.34 -28.97 -18.95
C LEU A 409 9.76 -29.90 -17.80
N GLY A 410 8.89 -30.16 -16.84
CA GLY A 410 9.07 -31.09 -15.73
C GLY A 410 9.84 -30.53 -14.53
N ALA A 411 10.20 -29.24 -14.52
CA ALA A 411 10.94 -28.58 -13.43
C ALA A 411 12.13 -29.46 -12.93
N ARG A 412 12.99 -29.88 -13.85
CA ARG A 412 13.99 -30.95 -13.61
C ARG A 412 15.21 -30.47 -12.84
N THR A 413 15.59 -29.21 -13.01
CA THR A 413 16.81 -28.65 -12.39
C THR A 413 16.48 -27.42 -11.56
N PRO A 414 17.26 -27.14 -10.48
CA PRO A 414 17.02 -25.96 -9.66
C PRO A 414 17.23 -24.65 -10.44
N VAL A 415 18.18 -24.62 -11.39
CA VAL A 415 18.41 -23.45 -12.25
C VAL A 415 17.22 -23.18 -13.18
N GLN A 416 16.62 -24.25 -13.71
CA GLN A 416 15.40 -24.13 -14.52
C GLN A 416 14.27 -23.49 -13.70
N VAL A 417 14.04 -23.99 -12.47
CA VAL A 417 13.03 -23.41 -11.58
C VAL A 417 13.36 -21.95 -11.27
N LEU A 418 14.63 -21.64 -10.94
CA LEU A 418 15.06 -20.28 -10.65
C LEU A 418 14.73 -19.32 -11.81
N VAL A 419 15.12 -19.65 -13.02
CA VAL A 419 14.93 -18.77 -14.18
C VAL A 419 13.45 -18.52 -14.45
N TRP A 420 12.65 -19.60 -14.53
CA TRP A 420 11.23 -19.49 -14.87
C TRP A 420 10.40 -18.84 -13.75
N THR A 421 10.70 -19.16 -12.48
CA THR A 421 9.99 -18.50 -11.36
C THR A 421 10.40 -17.05 -11.20
N SER A 422 11.66 -16.68 -11.49
CA SER A 422 12.11 -15.28 -11.46
C SER A 422 11.44 -14.46 -12.56
N LEU A 423 11.33 -14.99 -13.78
CA LEU A 423 10.58 -14.34 -14.86
C LEU A 423 9.08 -14.21 -14.51
N ALA A 424 8.49 -15.26 -13.93
CA ALA A 424 7.11 -15.21 -13.46
C ALA A 424 6.94 -14.19 -12.31
N ALA A 425 7.94 -14.03 -11.44
CA ALA A 425 7.91 -13.06 -10.35
C ALA A 425 7.86 -11.62 -10.86
N VAL A 426 8.62 -11.27 -11.92
CA VAL A 426 8.48 -9.97 -12.59
C VAL A 426 7.02 -9.72 -12.94
N CYS A 427 6.34 -10.74 -13.42
CA CYS A 427 4.96 -10.65 -13.87
C CYS A 427 3.97 -10.53 -12.69
N PHE A 428 3.94 -11.48 -11.76
CA PHE A 428 2.90 -11.44 -10.71
C PHE A 428 3.14 -10.32 -9.68
N PHE A 429 4.38 -9.96 -9.35
CA PHE A 429 4.64 -8.79 -8.49
C PHE A 429 4.24 -7.48 -9.20
N GLY A 430 4.58 -7.35 -10.51
CA GLY A 430 4.19 -6.20 -11.30
C GLY A 430 2.67 -6.04 -11.42
N SER A 431 1.90 -7.14 -11.57
CA SER A 431 0.44 -7.07 -11.55
C SER A 431 -0.10 -6.67 -10.17
N ASN A 432 0.50 -7.17 -9.09
CA ASN A 432 0.03 -6.91 -7.73
C ASN A 432 0.16 -5.43 -7.35
N ILE A 433 1.26 -4.76 -7.69
CA ILE A 433 1.41 -3.33 -7.39
C ILE A 433 0.40 -2.48 -8.17
N CYS A 434 0.03 -2.88 -9.39
CA CYS A 434 -0.98 -2.17 -10.19
C CYS A 434 -2.37 -2.16 -9.52
N LEU A 435 -2.70 -3.16 -8.69
CA LEU A 435 -3.97 -3.24 -7.96
C LEU A 435 -4.20 -2.07 -6.99
N TYR A 436 -3.14 -1.57 -6.37
CA TYR A 436 -3.21 -0.43 -5.45
C TYR A 436 -3.57 0.88 -6.17
N LEU A 437 -3.24 0.98 -7.45
CA LEU A 437 -3.64 2.10 -8.30
C LEU A 437 -5.03 1.89 -8.90
N TYR A 438 -5.28 0.70 -9.45
CA TYR A 438 -6.48 0.40 -10.23
C TYR A 438 -7.74 0.32 -9.35
N THR A 439 -7.65 -0.27 -8.16
CA THR A 439 -8.81 -0.45 -7.29
C THR A 439 -9.49 0.87 -6.93
N PRO A 440 -8.79 1.91 -6.42
CA PRO A 440 -9.44 3.18 -6.09
C PRO A 440 -9.96 3.95 -7.32
N GLU A 441 -9.46 3.69 -8.54
CA GLU A 441 -9.94 4.32 -9.77
C GLU A 441 -11.34 3.85 -10.18
N LEU A 442 -11.74 2.63 -9.78
CA LEU A 442 -13.01 2.02 -10.19
C LEU A 442 -14.22 2.39 -9.32
N TYR A 443 -13.98 3.03 -8.18
CA TYR A 443 -15.06 3.36 -7.23
C TYR A 443 -15.18 4.86 -7.02
N PRO A 444 -16.43 5.40 -6.94
CA PRO A 444 -16.66 6.77 -6.56
C PRO A 444 -16.14 7.03 -5.14
N THR A 445 -15.86 8.27 -4.83
CA THR A 445 -15.24 8.67 -3.55
C THR A 445 -15.96 8.08 -2.33
N ARG A 446 -17.29 7.98 -2.38
CA ARG A 446 -18.14 7.45 -1.30
C ARG A 446 -17.95 5.95 -1.04
N MET A 447 -17.61 5.17 -2.08
CA MET A 447 -17.46 3.70 -2.00
C MET A 447 -16.00 3.23 -2.10
N ARG A 448 -15.08 4.14 -2.38
CA ARG A 448 -13.67 3.85 -2.66
C ARG A 448 -12.98 3.09 -1.53
N ALA A 449 -13.12 3.58 -0.30
CA ALA A 449 -12.54 2.93 0.88
C ALA A 449 -13.09 1.50 1.07
N LEU A 450 -14.39 1.32 0.87
CA LEU A 450 -15.04 0.02 1.00
C LEU A 450 -14.61 -0.95 -0.12
N GLY A 451 -14.48 -0.46 -1.36
CA GLY A 451 -13.97 -1.26 -2.48
C GLY A 451 -12.52 -1.72 -2.26
N CYS A 452 -11.66 -0.82 -1.76
CA CYS A 452 -10.29 -1.16 -1.38
C CYS A 452 -10.25 -2.18 -0.23
N SER A 453 -11.15 -2.07 0.76
CA SER A 453 -11.23 -3.03 1.87
C SER A 453 -11.65 -4.43 1.41
N VAL A 454 -12.58 -4.55 0.47
CA VAL A 454 -12.95 -5.85 -0.14
C VAL A 454 -11.77 -6.44 -0.90
N GLY A 455 -11.05 -5.64 -1.69
CA GLY A 455 -9.81 -6.06 -2.35
C GLY A 455 -8.77 -6.58 -1.34
N GLY A 456 -8.55 -5.84 -0.27
CA GLY A 456 -7.63 -6.23 0.81
C GLY A 456 -8.04 -7.52 1.53
N ALA A 457 -9.34 -7.77 1.74
CA ALA A 457 -9.82 -9.02 2.32
C ALA A 457 -9.54 -10.22 1.39
N LEU A 458 -9.79 -10.07 0.09
CA LEU A 458 -9.55 -11.12 -0.90
C LEU A 458 -8.05 -11.36 -1.15
N ASN A 459 -7.23 -10.31 -1.04
CA ASN A 459 -5.78 -10.45 -0.94
C ASN A 459 -5.38 -11.40 0.19
N ARG A 460 -5.88 -11.18 1.41
CA ARG A 460 -5.54 -12.01 2.59
C ARG A 460 -5.97 -13.47 2.40
N LEU A 461 -7.13 -13.72 1.76
CA LEU A 461 -7.53 -15.07 1.38
C LEU A 461 -6.54 -15.70 0.39
N GLY A 462 -6.06 -14.96 -0.60
CA GLY A 462 -5.03 -15.43 -1.53
C GLY A 462 -3.73 -15.78 -0.82
N VAL A 463 -3.26 -14.92 0.08
CA VAL A 463 -2.04 -15.13 0.89
C VAL A 463 -2.13 -16.39 1.77
N ILE A 464 -3.32 -16.74 2.27
CA ILE A 464 -3.55 -17.94 3.07
C ILE A 464 -3.66 -19.17 2.17
N LEU A 465 -4.55 -19.14 1.18
CA LEU A 465 -4.92 -20.31 0.40
C LEU A 465 -3.84 -20.74 -0.61
N GLY A 466 -2.99 -19.80 -1.07
CA GLY A 466 -1.88 -20.12 -1.96
C GLY A 466 -0.90 -21.13 -1.34
N PRO A 467 -0.26 -20.82 -0.21
CA PRO A 467 0.63 -21.76 0.47
C PRO A 467 -0.08 -23.03 0.96
N VAL A 468 -1.36 -22.95 1.39
CA VAL A 468 -2.15 -24.12 1.78
C VAL A 468 -2.28 -25.11 0.61
N LEU A 469 -2.62 -24.60 -0.59
CA LEU A 469 -2.75 -25.46 -1.76
C LEU A 469 -1.43 -26.17 -2.10
N VAL A 470 -0.33 -25.44 -2.07
CA VAL A 470 1.00 -26.04 -2.30
C VAL A 470 1.30 -27.11 -1.24
N GLY A 471 1.00 -26.83 0.03
CA GLY A 471 1.14 -27.82 1.12
C GLY A 471 0.31 -29.07 0.91
N VAL A 472 -0.94 -28.93 0.49
CA VAL A 472 -1.85 -30.07 0.17
C VAL A 472 -1.30 -30.91 -0.98
N ILE A 473 -0.77 -30.28 -2.04
CA ILE A 473 -0.14 -30.99 -3.16
C ILE A 473 1.06 -31.81 -2.66
N TYR A 474 1.91 -31.23 -1.81
CA TYR A 474 3.06 -31.95 -1.25
C TYR A 474 2.65 -33.07 -0.30
N ALA A 475 1.69 -32.85 0.59
CA ALA A 475 1.19 -33.86 1.51
C ALA A 475 0.52 -35.04 0.79
N GLY A 476 -0.09 -34.78 -0.37
CA GLY A 476 -0.67 -35.79 -1.24
C GLY A 476 0.34 -36.58 -2.13
N GLY A 477 1.65 -36.39 -1.92
CA GLY A 477 2.69 -37.01 -2.75
C GLY A 477 2.84 -36.38 -4.14
N GLY A 478 2.29 -35.17 -4.34
CA GLY A 478 2.34 -34.47 -5.62
C GLY A 478 3.76 -33.98 -5.96
N HIS A 479 4.05 -33.91 -7.24
CA HIS A 479 5.32 -33.48 -7.78
C HIS A 479 5.37 -31.94 -8.01
N VAL A 480 6.55 -31.35 -8.00
CA VAL A 480 6.79 -29.91 -8.25
C VAL A 480 6.07 -29.36 -9.49
N PRO A 481 6.02 -30.08 -10.64
CA PRO A 481 5.23 -29.63 -11.79
C PRO A 481 3.75 -29.40 -11.50
N ALA A 482 3.14 -30.21 -10.64
CA ALA A 482 1.72 -30.05 -10.27
C ALA A 482 1.47 -28.71 -9.55
N VAL A 483 2.41 -28.28 -8.71
CA VAL A 483 2.37 -26.98 -8.05
C VAL A 483 2.34 -25.85 -9.09
N PHE A 484 3.28 -25.89 -10.05
CA PHE A 484 3.40 -24.82 -11.05
C PHE A 484 2.24 -24.79 -12.04
N VAL A 485 1.71 -25.96 -12.46
CA VAL A 485 0.48 -26.02 -13.29
C VAL A 485 -0.70 -25.39 -12.55
N THR A 486 -0.88 -25.71 -11.28
CA THR A 486 -2.03 -25.21 -10.51
C THR A 486 -1.93 -23.71 -10.29
N LEU A 487 -0.74 -23.21 -9.89
CA LEU A 487 -0.52 -21.77 -9.71
C LEU A 487 -0.63 -21.02 -11.04
N GLY A 488 -0.12 -21.59 -12.14
CA GLY A 488 -0.27 -21.06 -13.49
C GLY A 488 -1.74 -20.99 -13.93
N GLY A 489 -2.53 -22.02 -13.60
CA GLY A 489 -3.98 -22.04 -13.85
C GLY A 489 -4.72 -20.94 -13.11
N VAL A 490 -4.37 -20.69 -11.83
CA VAL A 490 -4.95 -19.58 -11.06
C VAL A 490 -4.55 -18.22 -11.65
N ALA A 491 -3.29 -18.04 -12.06
CA ALA A 491 -2.86 -16.82 -12.75
C ALA A 491 -3.64 -16.61 -14.07
N LEU A 492 -3.89 -17.67 -14.82
CA LEU A 492 -4.67 -17.64 -16.05
C LEU A 492 -6.11 -17.16 -15.80
N VAL A 493 -6.75 -17.64 -14.73
CA VAL A 493 -8.10 -17.15 -14.33
C VAL A 493 -8.07 -15.64 -14.11
N GLY A 494 -7.07 -15.11 -13.41
CA GLY A 494 -6.88 -13.65 -13.23
C GLY A 494 -6.70 -12.93 -14.56
N ALA A 495 -5.85 -13.44 -15.45
CA ALA A 495 -5.59 -12.88 -16.77
C ALA A 495 -6.86 -12.84 -17.65
N LEU A 496 -7.64 -13.93 -17.66
CA LEU A 496 -8.91 -14.00 -18.39
C LEU A 496 -9.96 -13.05 -17.80
N ALA A 497 -10.05 -12.97 -16.46
CA ALA A 497 -10.93 -12.02 -15.80
C ALA A 497 -10.57 -10.57 -16.19
N ALA A 498 -9.28 -10.25 -16.26
CA ALA A 498 -8.84 -8.94 -16.74
C ALA A 498 -9.15 -8.73 -18.24
N ALA A 499 -8.89 -9.74 -19.08
CA ALA A 499 -9.07 -9.64 -20.53
C ALA A 499 -10.53 -9.41 -20.93
N PHE A 500 -11.47 -10.10 -20.27
CA PHE A 500 -12.88 -10.02 -20.66
C PHE A 500 -13.69 -9.00 -19.85
N PHE A 501 -13.28 -8.70 -18.62
CA PHE A 501 -14.13 -7.99 -17.69
C PHE A 501 -13.52 -6.72 -17.10
N ALA A 502 -12.20 -6.51 -17.13
CA ALA A 502 -11.59 -5.30 -16.60
C ALA A 502 -11.85 -4.08 -17.52
N GLU A 503 -12.14 -2.94 -16.91
CA GLU A 503 -12.27 -1.66 -17.59
C GLU A 503 -10.91 -0.97 -17.68
N GLU A 504 -10.63 -0.25 -18.79
CA GLU A 504 -9.42 0.57 -18.89
C GLU A 504 -9.69 1.95 -18.29
N THR A 505 -8.83 2.37 -17.38
CA THR A 505 -8.97 3.64 -16.65
C THR A 505 -7.91 4.68 -17.01
N THR A 506 -6.95 4.30 -17.88
CA THR A 506 -5.82 5.15 -18.27
C THR A 506 -6.27 6.42 -18.95
N ASN A 507 -5.76 7.57 -18.50
CA ASN A 507 -6.03 8.90 -19.05
C ASN A 507 -7.52 9.30 -19.05
N ARG A 508 -8.34 8.69 -18.19
CA ARG A 508 -9.74 9.08 -17.99
C ARG A 508 -9.91 9.82 -16.68
N PRO A 509 -10.66 10.94 -16.64
CA PRO A 509 -11.04 11.59 -15.38
C PRO A 509 -11.80 10.61 -14.47
N LEU A 510 -11.54 10.69 -13.17
CA LEU A 510 -12.19 9.79 -12.20
C LEU A 510 -13.71 9.93 -12.20
N GLU A 511 -14.20 11.13 -12.52
CA GLU A 511 -15.61 11.48 -12.63
C GLU A 511 -16.32 10.75 -13.79
N GLU A 512 -15.59 10.47 -14.87
CA GLU A 512 -16.11 9.66 -15.99
C GLU A 512 -16.08 8.15 -15.70
N VAL A 513 -15.01 7.70 -15.04
CA VAL A 513 -14.85 6.28 -14.71
C VAL A 513 -15.84 5.88 -13.63
N SER A 514 -16.02 6.70 -12.62
CA SER A 514 -16.90 6.40 -11.47
C SER A 514 -17.66 7.65 -11.02
N PRO A 515 -18.73 8.00 -11.78
CA PRO A 515 -19.60 9.10 -11.47
C PRO A 515 -20.41 8.89 -10.16
#